data_8db690debd986145d2737c30981e885d
#
_entry.id   8db690debd986145d2737c30981e885d
#
_cell.length_a   1.000
_cell.length_b   1.000
_cell.length_c   1.000
_cell.angle_alpha   90.00
_cell.angle_beta   90.00
_cell.angle_gamma   90.00
#
_symmetry.space_group_name_H-M   'P 1'
#
loop_
_entity.id
_entity.type
_entity.pdbx_description
1 polymer ?
#
loop_
_entity_poly.entity_id
_entity_poly.type
_entity_poly.pdbx_seq_one_letter_code
_entity_poly.pdbx_strand_id
1 'polypeptide(L)'
;MIIKYTPGEGGEPQYYDAGRLRASEIQIIERTADGHWGEIKEAMSIGDINAMRVAAWVVKKRSEPSLRFADFDPFEDEMRVLLDARETRAYAEKIFEKYSGTDELAEAFDELRDSSFNREACEQAIADVTAPKSPAAPEPEPQPEENPASPSGT
;
A
#
# COMPACT_ATOMS: atom_id res chain seq x y z
N MET A 1 1.99 1.09 -3.39
CA MET A 1 2.47 2.48 -3.62
C MET A 1 2.18 2.88 -5.05
N ILE A 2 1.41 3.94 -5.25
CA ILE A 2 1.02 4.47 -6.56
C ILE A 2 1.56 5.90 -6.69
N ILE A 3 2.26 6.21 -7.77
CA ILE A 3 2.71 7.57 -8.06
C ILE A 3 1.64 8.22 -8.93
N LYS A 4 1.05 9.32 -8.46
CA LYS A 4 0.17 10.17 -9.23
C LYS A 4 0.99 11.29 -9.86
N TYR A 5 0.86 11.47 -11.17
CA TYR A 5 1.41 12.58 -11.93
C TYR A 5 0.27 13.33 -12.64
N THR A 6 0.19 14.62 -12.43
CA THR A 6 -0.82 15.48 -13.06
C THR A 6 -0.07 16.55 -13.87
N PRO A 7 0.08 16.39 -15.20
CA PRO A 7 0.87 17.28 -16.01
C PRO A 7 0.19 18.65 -16.18
N GLY A 8 0.81 19.71 -15.70
CA GLY A 8 0.39 21.11 -15.88
C GLY A 8 -1.02 21.42 -15.36
N GLU A 9 -1.45 22.65 -15.52
CA GLU A 9 -2.81 23.07 -15.18
C GLU A 9 -3.84 22.42 -16.13
N GLY A 10 -4.67 21.52 -15.59
CA GLY A 10 -5.77 20.86 -16.32
C GLY A 10 -5.36 19.61 -17.09
N GLY A 11 -4.15 19.09 -16.92
CA GLY A 11 -3.76 17.80 -17.43
C GLY A 11 -4.48 16.63 -16.76
N GLU A 12 -4.76 15.55 -17.51
CA GLU A 12 -5.35 14.35 -16.92
C GLU A 12 -4.35 13.63 -16.00
N PRO A 13 -4.76 13.27 -14.78
CA PRO A 13 -3.90 12.51 -13.88
C PRO A 13 -3.48 11.16 -14.47
N GLN A 14 -2.19 10.86 -14.41
CA GLN A 14 -1.61 9.57 -14.76
C GLN A 14 -1.17 8.86 -13.46
N TYR A 15 -1.31 7.53 -13.44
CA TYR A 15 -1.01 6.73 -12.26
C TYR A 15 0.01 5.65 -12.61
N TYR A 16 1.06 5.54 -11.82
CA TYR A 16 2.15 4.58 -12.02
C TYR A 16 2.28 3.68 -10.79
N ASP A 17 2.06 2.38 -10.97
CA ASP A 17 2.13 1.40 -9.89
C ASP A 17 3.60 1.01 -9.61
N ALA A 18 4.19 1.66 -8.62
CA ALA A 18 5.53 1.34 -8.12
C ALA A 18 5.57 0.08 -7.24
N GLY A 19 4.42 -0.50 -6.88
CA GLY A 19 4.33 -1.79 -6.18
C GLY A 19 4.48 -3.01 -7.10
N ARG A 20 4.39 -2.81 -8.44
CA ARG A 20 4.43 -3.90 -9.44
C ARG A 20 5.50 -3.68 -10.50
N LEU A 21 6.74 -3.50 -10.05
CA LEU A 21 7.91 -3.39 -10.92
C LEU A 21 8.52 -4.75 -11.24
N ARG A 22 9.05 -4.88 -12.45
CA ARG A 22 9.89 -6.02 -12.84
C ARG A 22 11.30 -5.86 -12.27
N ALA A 23 12.01 -6.96 -12.06
CA ALA A 23 13.40 -6.91 -11.59
C ALA A 23 14.30 -6.04 -12.50
N SER A 24 14.12 -6.12 -13.82
CA SER A 24 14.86 -5.29 -14.78
C SER A 24 14.53 -3.79 -14.65
N GLU A 25 13.30 -3.45 -14.30
CA GLU A 25 12.87 -2.07 -14.07
C GLU A 25 13.49 -1.52 -12.78
N ILE A 26 13.52 -2.34 -11.73
CA ILE A 26 14.21 -1.99 -10.46
C ILE A 26 15.68 -1.71 -10.72
N GLN A 27 16.38 -2.54 -11.50
CA GLN A 27 17.78 -2.31 -11.86
C GLN A 27 18.00 -0.99 -12.62
N ILE A 28 17.06 -0.61 -13.49
CA ILE A 28 17.13 0.67 -14.20
C ILE A 28 16.93 1.83 -13.20
N ILE A 29 15.97 1.70 -12.29
CA ILE A 29 15.71 2.71 -11.26
C ILE A 29 16.95 2.89 -10.38
N GLU A 30 17.51 1.81 -9.82
CA GLU A 30 18.68 1.84 -8.97
C GLU A 30 19.90 2.49 -9.65
N ARG A 31 20.13 2.15 -10.92
CA ARG A 31 21.22 2.75 -11.70
C ARG A 31 20.99 4.23 -11.98
N THR A 32 19.75 4.64 -12.26
CA THR A 32 19.42 6.01 -12.63
C THR A 32 19.38 6.93 -11.41
N ALA A 33 18.91 6.43 -10.28
CA ALA A 33 18.83 7.16 -9.01
C ALA A 33 20.11 7.07 -8.17
N ASP A 34 21.07 6.21 -8.57
CA ASP A 34 22.31 5.92 -7.82
C ASP A 34 22.04 5.50 -6.38
N GLY A 35 21.13 4.53 -6.18
CA GLY A 35 20.73 4.05 -4.87
C GLY A 35 20.04 2.70 -4.90
N HIS A 36 19.83 2.09 -3.73
CA HIS A 36 19.13 0.83 -3.62
C HIS A 36 17.60 1.01 -3.60
N TRP A 37 16.87 0.06 -4.19
CA TRP A 37 15.41 0.14 -4.32
C TRP A 37 14.70 0.35 -2.97
N GLY A 38 15.21 -0.21 -1.88
CA GLY A 38 14.66 0.01 -0.54
C GLY A 38 14.71 1.48 -0.11
N GLU A 39 15.86 2.12 -0.30
CA GLU A 39 16.08 3.53 0.01
C GLU A 39 15.26 4.45 -0.89
N ILE A 40 15.18 4.12 -2.18
CA ILE A 40 14.37 4.87 -3.15
C ILE A 40 12.88 4.82 -2.79
N LYS A 41 12.36 3.65 -2.35
CA LYS A 41 10.98 3.54 -1.87
C LYS A 41 10.72 4.39 -0.63
N GLU A 42 11.66 4.40 0.30
CA GLU A 42 11.57 5.23 1.50
C GLU A 42 11.58 6.72 1.12
N ALA A 43 12.48 7.14 0.24
CA ALA A 43 12.53 8.49 -0.29
C ALA A 43 11.20 8.90 -0.97
N MET A 44 10.61 8.02 -1.79
CA MET A 44 9.29 8.29 -2.38
C MET A 44 8.21 8.47 -1.30
N SER A 45 8.24 7.68 -0.21
CA SER A 45 7.23 7.75 0.84
C SER A 45 7.23 9.07 1.62
N ILE A 46 8.36 9.76 1.64
CA ILE A 46 8.52 11.09 2.25
C ILE A 46 8.44 12.24 1.24
N GLY A 47 8.08 11.94 -0.02
CA GLY A 47 7.83 12.95 -1.04
C GLY A 47 9.05 13.36 -1.87
N ASP A 48 10.15 12.58 -1.90
CA ASP A 48 11.29 12.89 -2.76
C ASP A 48 10.91 12.85 -4.23
N ILE A 49 10.96 14.01 -4.88
CA ILE A 49 10.57 14.20 -6.28
C ILE A 49 11.45 13.41 -7.24
N ASN A 50 12.76 13.31 -6.99
CA ASN A 50 13.67 12.59 -7.87
C ASN A 50 13.40 11.09 -7.83
N ALA A 51 13.16 10.52 -6.65
CA ALA A 51 12.78 9.14 -6.47
C ALA A 51 11.45 8.81 -7.19
N MET A 52 10.43 9.67 -7.03
CA MET A 52 9.15 9.55 -7.74
C MET A 52 9.32 9.65 -9.26
N ARG A 53 10.09 10.63 -9.73
CA ARG A 53 10.35 10.87 -11.14
C ARG A 53 11.00 9.66 -11.82
N VAL A 54 12.05 9.10 -11.22
CA VAL A 54 12.76 7.93 -11.77
C VAL A 54 11.82 6.73 -11.86
N ALA A 55 11.08 6.43 -10.81
CA ALA A 55 10.16 5.29 -10.78
C ALA A 55 9.00 5.48 -11.78
N ALA A 56 8.39 6.65 -11.82
CA ALA A 56 7.32 6.97 -12.78
C ALA A 56 7.80 6.89 -14.23
N TRP A 57 8.98 7.43 -14.54
CA TRP A 57 9.57 7.35 -15.86
C TRP A 57 9.76 5.90 -16.32
N VAL A 58 10.29 5.04 -15.48
CA VAL A 58 10.51 3.63 -15.81
C VAL A 58 9.19 2.91 -16.11
N VAL A 59 8.14 3.16 -15.31
CA VAL A 59 6.80 2.59 -15.57
C VAL A 59 6.20 3.17 -16.85
N LYS A 60 6.33 4.49 -17.09
CA LYS A 60 5.83 5.18 -18.29
C LYS A 60 6.45 4.62 -19.57
N LYS A 61 7.70 4.18 -19.53
CA LYS A 61 8.36 3.54 -20.67
C LYS A 61 7.70 2.25 -21.15
N ARG A 62 6.82 1.63 -20.37
CA ARG A 62 6.04 0.47 -20.84
C ARG A 62 5.12 0.85 -22.01
N SER A 63 4.58 2.05 -22.00
CA SER A 63 3.73 2.61 -23.08
C SER A 63 4.49 3.52 -24.05
N GLU A 64 5.57 4.15 -23.60
CA GLU A 64 6.41 5.08 -24.37
C GLU A 64 7.89 4.65 -24.33
N PRO A 65 8.29 3.56 -25.04
CA PRO A 65 9.63 2.97 -24.91
C PRO A 65 10.77 3.93 -25.28
N SER A 66 10.51 4.91 -26.16
CA SER A 66 11.47 5.92 -26.62
C SER A 66 11.65 7.10 -25.67
N LEU A 67 10.83 7.21 -24.61
CA LEU A 67 10.90 8.32 -23.66
C LEU A 67 12.26 8.32 -22.93
N ARG A 68 13.03 9.40 -23.08
CA ARG A 68 14.29 9.58 -22.36
C ARG A 68 14.01 10.19 -20.99
N PHE A 69 14.86 9.89 -20.02
CA PHE A 69 14.72 10.43 -18.66
C PHE A 69 14.78 11.97 -18.66
N ALA A 70 15.61 12.57 -19.48
CA ALA A 70 15.73 14.01 -19.60
C ALA A 70 14.45 14.69 -20.15
N ASP A 71 13.62 13.96 -20.88
CA ASP A 71 12.38 14.49 -21.47
C ASP A 71 11.17 14.34 -20.53
N PHE A 72 11.33 13.62 -19.40
CA PHE A 72 10.33 13.48 -18.36
C PHE A 72 10.74 14.33 -17.15
N ASP A 73 10.28 15.58 -17.14
CA ASP A 73 10.71 16.59 -16.17
C ASP A 73 9.51 17.29 -15.51
N PRO A 74 8.78 16.57 -14.61
CA PRO A 74 7.62 17.11 -13.91
C PRO A 74 8.02 18.16 -12.87
N PHE A 75 7.13 19.12 -12.60
CA PHE A 75 7.25 19.99 -11.44
C PHE A 75 6.95 19.21 -10.14
N GLU A 76 7.44 19.74 -9.02
CA GLU A 76 7.28 19.11 -7.70
C GLU A 76 5.80 18.91 -7.32
N ASP A 77 4.96 19.91 -7.57
CA ASP A 77 3.53 19.91 -7.27
C ASP A 77 2.68 19.04 -8.23
N GLU A 78 3.27 18.61 -9.34
CA GLU A 78 2.63 17.69 -10.29
C GLU A 78 2.69 16.23 -9.85
N MET A 79 3.53 15.90 -8.87
CA MET A 79 3.73 14.51 -8.44
C MET A 79 3.42 14.31 -6.96
N ARG A 80 2.77 13.21 -6.65
CA ARG A 80 2.60 12.73 -5.27
C ARG A 80 2.47 11.22 -5.21
N VAL A 81 2.78 10.65 -4.06
CA VAL A 81 2.54 9.24 -3.77
C VAL A 81 1.16 9.07 -3.16
N LEU A 82 0.47 8.02 -3.57
CA LEU A 82 -0.78 7.52 -2.99
C LEU A 82 -0.57 6.09 -2.49
N LEU A 83 -1.25 5.75 -1.42
CA LEU A 83 -1.25 4.41 -0.86
C LEU A 83 -2.06 3.46 -1.74
N ASP A 84 -1.53 2.29 -2.05
CA ASP A 84 -2.30 1.22 -2.65
C ASP A 84 -3.24 0.54 -1.62
N ALA A 85 -4.12 -0.36 -2.07
CA ALA A 85 -5.11 -0.98 -1.20
C ALA A 85 -4.49 -1.76 -0.02
N ARG A 86 -3.32 -2.38 -0.22
CA ARG A 86 -2.62 -3.11 0.83
C ARG A 86 -2.02 -2.17 1.88
N GLU A 87 -1.38 -1.11 1.41
CA GLU A 87 -0.81 -0.08 2.27
C GLU A 87 -1.92 0.65 3.05
N THR A 88 -3.01 1.02 2.37
CA THR A 88 -4.19 1.65 2.99
C THR A 88 -4.73 0.80 4.14
N ARG A 89 -4.87 -0.51 3.95
CA ARG A 89 -5.31 -1.42 5.01
C ARG A 89 -4.35 -1.45 6.19
N ALA A 90 -3.05 -1.57 5.93
CA ALA A 90 -2.04 -1.57 6.98
C ALA A 90 -2.00 -0.25 7.77
N TYR A 91 -2.24 0.87 7.09
CA TYR A 91 -2.35 2.18 7.77
C TYR A 91 -3.65 2.30 8.57
N ALA A 92 -4.79 1.83 8.06
CA ALA A 92 -6.05 1.82 8.81
C ALA A 92 -5.93 1.04 10.14
N GLU A 93 -5.26 -0.13 10.11
CA GLU A 93 -4.99 -0.93 11.31
C GLU A 93 -4.14 -0.15 12.33
N LYS A 94 -3.05 0.50 11.89
CA LYS A 94 -2.18 1.30 12.75
C LYS A 94 -2.87 2.53 13.32
N ILE A 95 -3.66 3.23 12.52
CA ILE A 95 -4.45 4.39 12.95
C ILE A 95 -5.43 3.96 14.03
N PHE A 96 -6.17 2.89 13.80
CA PHE A 96 -7.12 2.38 14.78
C PHE A 96 -6.45 1.93 16.07
N GLU A 97 -5.32 1.22 15.99
CA GLU A 97 -4.53 0.82 17.16
C GLU A 97 -4.09 2.02 17.99
N LYS A 98 -3.63 3.09 17.32
CA LYS A 98 -3.07 4.27 17.98
C LYS A 98 -4.12 5.22 18.52
N TYR A 99 -5.21 5.45 17.78
CA TYR A 99 -6.17 6.52 18.06
C TYR A 99 -7.56 6.03 18.49
N SER A 100 -7.77 4.70 18.64
CA SER A 100 -9.05 4.15 19.09
C SER A 100 -9.44 4.72 20.46
N GLY A 101 -10.65 5.31 20.53
CA GLY A 101 -11.17 5.97 21.74
C GLY A 101 -10.72 7.42 21.93
N THR A 102 -10.06 8.03 20.96
CA THR A 102 -9.70 9.45 20.97
C THR A 102 -10.47 10.25 19.91
N ASP A 103 -10.56 11.56 20.08
CA ASP A 103 -11.21 12.46 19.10
C ASP A 103 -10.39 12.60 17.80
N GLU A 104 -9.08 12.24 17.83
CA GLU A 104 -8.16 12.30 16.69
C GLU A 104 -8.40 11.20 15.64
N LEU A 105 -9.15 10.15 16.00
CA LEU A 105 -9.39 9.00 15.11
C LEU A 105 -10.06 9.41 13.79
N ALA A 106 -11.04 10.31 13.87
CA ALA A 106 -11.79 10.75 12.69
C ALA A 106 -10.88 11.53 11.72
N GLU A 107 -10.06 12.43 12.23
CA GLU A 107 -9.11 13.23 11.44
C GLU A 107 -8.04 12.34 10.80
N ALA A 108 -7.49 11.37 11.54
CA ALA A 108 -6.51 10.43 11.01
C ALA A 108 -7.09 9.54 9.88
N PHE A 109 -8.36 9.16 9.96
CA PHE A 109 -9.03 8.45 8.87
C PHE A 109 -9.32 9.36 7.67
N ASP A 110 -9.59 10.65 7.87
CA ASP A 110 -9.75 11.60 6.77
C ASP A 110 -8.42 11.80 6.02
N GLU A 111 -7.30 11.91 6.71
CA GLU A 111 -5.96 11.93 6.09
C GLU A 111 -5.67 10.65 5.31
N LEU A 112 -6.08 9.48 5.83
CA LEU A 112 -5.94 8.22 5.12
C LEU A 112 -6.75 8.18 3.82
N ARG A 113 -7.98 8.72 3.82
CA ARG A 113 -8.83 8.85 2.63
C ARG A 113 -8.17 9.69 1.53
N ASP A 114 -7.57 10.80 1.92
CA ASP A 114 -6.89 11.72 1.00
C ASP A 114 -5.59 11.15 0.43
N SER A 115 -4.94 10.28 1.21
CA SER A 115 -3.69 9.63 0.81
C SER A 115 -3.90 8.31 0.05
N SER A 116 -5.12 7.79 -0.01
CA SER A 116 -5.42 6.50 -0.64
C SER A 116 -5.73 6.65 -2.12
N PHE A 117 -5.18 5.75 -2.94
CA PHE A 117 -5.48 5.69 -4.37
C PHE A 117 -6.92 5.24 -4.65
N ASN A 118 -7.40 4.25 -3.91
CA ASN A 118 -8.75 3.69 -4.07
C ASN A 118 -9.59 4.00 -2.83
N ARG A 119 -10.54 4.93 -3.00
CA ARG A 119 -11.42 5.38 -1.92
C ARG A 119 -12.33 4.27 -1.40
N GLU A 120 -12.86 3.41 -2.28
CA GLU A 120 -13.73 2.30 -1.87
C GLU A 120 -12.96 1.28 -1.02
N ALA A 121 -11.73 0.92 -1.43
CA ALA A 121 -10.86 0.06 -0.64
C ALA A 121 -10.47 0.69 0.71
N CYS A 122 -10.34 2.02 0.77
CA CYS A 122 -10.09 2.75 2.00
C CYS A 122 -11.30 2.68 2.95
N GLU A 123 -12.50 2.96 2.47
CA GLU A 123 -13.71 2.86 3.31
C GLU A 123 -13.93 1.43 3.82
N GLN A 124 -13.66 0.42 2.97
CA GLN A 124 -13.73 -0.97 3.40
C GLN A 124 -12.70 -1.29 4.49
N ALA A 125 -11.45 -0.82 4.34
CA ALA A 125 -10.41 -1.02 5.35
C ALA A 125 -10.76 -0.36 6.69
N ILE A 126 -11.32 0.85 6.66
CA ILE A 126 -11.80 1.56 7.86
C ILE A 126 -12.96 0.80 8.51
N ALA A 127 -13.93 0.32 7.72
CA ALA A 127 -15.05 -0.46 8.22
C ALA A 127 -14.58 -1.77 8.89
N ASP A 128 -13.63 -2.47 8.27
CA ASP A 128 -13.08 -3.74 8.78
C ASP A 128 -12.39 -3.56 10.14
N VAL A 129 -11.63 -2.47 10.33
CA VAL A 129 -10.91 -2.23 11.60
C VAL A 129 -11.81 -1.69 12.70
N THR A 130 -12.88 -0.98 12.35
CA THR A 130 -13.84 -0.41 13.30
C THR A 130 -14.99 -1.37 13.66
N ALA A 131 -15.15 -2.46 12.89
CA ALA A 131 -16.18 -3.47 13.18
C ALA A 131 -15.95 -4.11 14.55
N PRO A 132 -17.00 -4.31 15.36
CA PRO A 132 -16.87 -5.03 16.62
C PRO A 132 -16.37 -6.45 16.33
N LYS A 133 -15.25 -6.84 16.96
CA LYS A 133 -14.77 -8.23 16.87
C LYS A 133 -15.87 -9.17 17.33
N SER A 134 -16.40 -10.00 16.42
CA SER A 134 -17.28 -11.11 16.81
C SER A 134 -16.55 -11.95 17.88
N PRO A 135 -17.23 -12.32 18.99
CA PRO A 135 -16.62 -13.21 19.97
C PRO A 135 -16.17 -14.48 19.26
N ALA A 136 -14.93 -14.88 19.50
CA ALA A 136 -14.38 -16.11 18.96
C ALA A 136 -15.37 -17.26 19.28
N ALA A 137 -15.67 -18.06 18.25
CA ALA A 137 -16.47 -19.25 18.45
C ALA A 137 -15.82 -20.08 19.58
N PRO A 138 -16.62 -20.63 20.55
CA PRO A 138 -16.05 -21.43 21.61
C PRO A 138 -15.27 -22.59 21.00
N GLU A 139 -14.03 -22.79 21.49
CA GLU A 139 -13.25 -23.97 21.13
C GLU A 139 -14.11 -25.23 21.38
N PRO A 140 -14.11 -26.19 20.43
CA PRO A 140 -14.82 -27.44 20.65
C PRO A 140 -14.27 -28.12 21.89
N GLU A 141 -15.15 -28.39 22.86
CA GLU A 141 -14.81 -29.15 24.07
C GLU A 141 -14.17 -30.48 23.68
N PRO A 142 -13.08 -30.90 24.34
CA PRO A 142 -12.46 -32.19 24.08
C PRO A 142 -13.47 -33.31 24.33
N GLN A 143 -13.78 -34.06 23.29
CA GLN A 143 -14.62 -35.26 23.42
C GLN A 143 -13.93 -36.25 24.35
N PRO A 144 -14.66 -36.89 25.31
CA PRO A 144 -14.08 -37.91 26.14
C PRO A 144 -13.60 -39.07 25.26
N GLU A 145 -12.35 -39.45 25.39
CA GLU A 145 -11.79 -40.66 24.76
C GLU A 145 -12.58 -41.87 25.29
N GLU A 146 -13.36 -42.52 24.43
CA GLU A 146 -13.91 -43.85 24.69
C GLU A 146 -12.76 -44.85 24.79
N ASN A 147 -12.50 -45.28 25.98
CA ASN A 147 -11.55 -46.33 26.31
C ASN A 147 -12.08 -47.70 25.78
N PRO A 148 -11.43 -48.34 24.80
CA PRO A 148 -11.89 -49.65 24.36
C PRO A 148 -11.60 -50.69 25.45
N ALA A 149 -12.68 -51.25 25.97
CA ALA A 149 -12.65 -52.37 26.96
C ALA A 149 -11.85 -53.55 26.38
N SER A 150 -10.90 -54.02 27.15
CA SER A 150 -10.16 -55.27 26.89
C SER A 150 -11.11 -56.49 26.92
N PRO A 151 -11.01 -57.44 25.96
CA PRO A 151 -11.69 -58.69 26.06
C PRO A 151 -10.89 -59.63 26.98
N SER A 152 -11.53 -60.03 28.09
CA SER A 152 -11.04 -61.14 28.89
C SER A 152 -11.16 -62.43 28.09
N GLY A 153 -10.03 -63.05 27.80
CA GLY A 153 -9.99 -64.41 27.28
C GLY A 153 -10.08 -65.44 28.38
N THR A 154 -10.74 -66.50 28.06
CA THR A 154 -10.69 -67.81 28.75
C THR A 154 -9.70 -68.70 28.04
#